data_bf582e440d74f43d1fe066a333c06e84
#
_entry.id   bf582e440d74f43d1fe066a333c06e84
#
_cell.length_a   1.000
_cell.length_b   1.000
_cell.length_c   1.000
_cell.angle_alpha   90.00
_cell.angle_beta   90.00
_cell.angle_gamma   90.00
#
_symmetry.space_group_name_H-M   'P 1'
#
loop_
_entity.id
_entity.type
_entity.pdbx_description
1 polymer ?
#
loop_
_entity_poly.entity_id
_entity_poly.type
_entity_poly.pdbx_seq_one_letter_code
_entity_poly.pdbx_strand_id
1 'polypeptide(L)'
;APIELWDYIETVPWHGMDPYAAVVPTLGDSSMHGMHMSTFMITAHTEDVSVWLDSEPMSGYSIDNLHPGAPMSLSFSTSPGSVSLNWSGSVDDDFSYFNIYRQDILTNEPAMVFTTTDSFYVDQELSDVGAYEYWVTAVDMSGLESDASSIVSAVLSAEEKMGMPTEF
;
A
#
# COMPACT_ATOMS: atom_id res chain seq x y z
N ALA A 1 -37.56 0.14 20.21
CA ALA A 1 -36.65 -0.43 19.21
C ALA A 1 -35.65 0.66 18.84
N PRO A 2 -34.39 0.35 18.62
CA PRO A 2 -33.45 1.34 18.08
C PRO A 2 -33.97 1.81 16.73
N ILE A 3 -33.86 3.09 16.44
CA ILE A 3 -34.16 3.65 15.11
C ILE A 3 -33.01 3.17 14.24
N GLU A 4 -33.30 2.27 13.29
CA GLU A 4 -32.35 1.92 12.25
C GLU A 4 -32.29 3.10 11.28
N LEU A 5 -31.11 3.72 11.18
CA LEU A 5 -30.86 4.80 10.25
C LEU A 5 -30.22 4.17 9.01
N TRP A 6 -30.85 4.41 7.86
CA TRP A 6 -30.34 4.01 6.56
C TRP A 6 -29.80 5.23 5.81
N ASP A 7 -28.63 5.08 5.24
CA ASP A 7 -28.07 6.09 4.36
C ASP A 7 -28.53 5.82 2.92
N TYR A 8 -29.03 6.86 2.25
CA TYR A 8 -29.37 6.78 0.85
C TYR A 8 -28.09 6.71 0.01
N ILE A 9 -28.01 5.73 -0.91
CA ILE A 9 -26.86 5.55 -1.78
C ILE A 9 -27.19 6.05 -3.20
N GLU A 10 -28.17 5.43 -3.87
CA GLU A 10 -28.51 5.80 -5.24
C GLU A 10 -29.96 5.38 -5.63
N THR A 11 -30.44 5.91 -6.75
CA THR A 11 -31.68 5.47 -7.39
C THR A 11 -31.39 4.79 -8.71
N VAL A 12 -31.88 3.56 -8.88
CA VAL A 12 -31.86 2.83 -10.15
C VAL A 12 -33.19 3.09 -10.87
N PRO A 13 -33.20 3.78 -12.05
CA PRO A 13 -34.43 4.03 -12.79
C PRO A 13 -35.08 2.74 -13.26
N TRP A 14 -36.42 2.71 -13.25
CA TRP A 14 -37.15 1.60 -13.83
C TRP A 14 -36.96 1.53 -15.35
N HIS A 15 -36.59 0.35 -15.86
CA HIS A 15 -36.39 0.12 -17.29
C HIS A 15 -37.22 -1.04 -17.86
N GLY A 16 -38.09 -1.66 -17.04
CA GLY A 16 -39.04 -2.69 -17.48
C GLY A 16 -38.41 -4.05 -17.86
N MET A 17 -37.14 -4.29 -17.50
CA MET A 17 -36.43 -5.54 -17.78
C MET A 17 -35.81 -6.08 -16.50
N ASP A 18 -35.82 -7.39 -16.30
CA ASP A 18 -35.15 -8.08 -15.22
C ASP A 18 -33.85 -8.74 -15.72
N PRO A 19 -32.79 -8.84 -14.89
CA PRO A 19 -32.65 -8.32 -13.53
C PRO A 19 -32.24 -6.86 -13.45
N TYR A 20 -32.45 -6.24 -12.29
CA TYR A 20 -31.86 -4.96 -11.93
C TYR A 20 -30.52 -5.19 -11.25
N ALA A 21 -29.52 -4.38 -11.58
CA ALA A 21 -28.20 -4.40 -10.95
C ALA A 21 -27.70 -2.99 -10.73
N ALA A 22 -27.07 -2.76 -9.59
CA ALA A 22 -26.38 -1.53 -9.25
C ALA A 22 -25.03 -1.87 -8.61
N VAL A 23 -24.04 -1.03 -8.82
CA VAL A 23 -22.74 -1.11 -8.14
C VAL A 23 -22.75 -0.06 -7.04
N VAL A 24 -22.76 -0.50 -5.79
CA VAL A 24 -22.84 0.37 -4.63
C VAL A 24 -21.58 0.25 -3.79
N PRO A 25 -21.08 1.38 -3.22
CA PRO A 25 -19.92 1.33 -2.36
C PRO A 25 -20.25 0.61 -1.05
N THR A 26 -19.33 -0.17 -0.54
CA THR A 26 -19.34 -0.67 0.83
C THR A 26 -18.82 0.39 1.79
N LEU A 27 -19.10 0.25 3.09
CA LEU A 27 -18.62 1.19 4.12
C LEU A 27 -17.10 1.04 4.37
N GLY A 28 -16.51 -0.04 3.93
CA GLY A 28 -15.09 -0.33 4.00
C GLY A 28 -14.79 -1.72 3.47
N ASP A 29 -13.54 -1.98 3.12
CA ASP A 29 -13.09 -3.26 2.62
C ASP A 29 -12.71 -4.21 3.74
N SER A 30 -12.91 -5.49 3.51
CA SER A 30 -12.41 -6.55 4.38
C SER A 30 -10.91 -6.72 4.16
N SER A 31 -10.17 -6.85 5.25
CA SER A 31 -8.71 -6.98 5.26
C SER A 31 -8.27 -8.24 5.99
N MET A 32 -6.96 -8.47 6.07
CA MET A 32 -6.39 -9.54 6.89
C MET A 32 -6.72 -9.39 8.39
N HIS A 33 -7.14 -8.20 8.84
CA HIS A 33 -7.50 -7.91 10.23
C HIS A 33 -8.96 -8.22 10.54
N GLY A 34 -9.80 -8.47 9.55
CA GLY A 34 -11.20 -8.84 9.74
C GLY A 34 -12.10 -8.56 8.54
N MET A 35 -13.29 -9.15 8.62
CA MET A 35 -14.32 -8.97 7.62
C MET A 35 -15.16 -7.73 7.95
N HIS A 36 -15.28 -6.79 7.01
CA HIS A 36 -16.13 -5.62 7.13
C HIS A 36 -17.44 -5.85 6.39
N MET A 37 -18.53 -6.06 7.14
CA MET A 37 -19.84 -6.31 6.57
C MET A 37 -20.60 -5.00 6.36
N SER A 38 -21.11 -4.78 5.15
CA SER A 38 -22.06 -3.71 4.82
C SER A 38 -23.44 -4.32 4.61
N THR A 39 -24.48 -3.68 5.12
CA THR A 39 -25.87 -4.13 5.00
C THR A 39 -26.64 -3.20 4.09
N PHE A 40 -27.35 -3.74 3.12
CA PHE A 40 -28.08 -3.04 2.09
C PHE A 40 -29.56 -3.43 2.14
N MET A 41 -30.41 -2.47 1.77
CA MET A 41 -31.83 -2.66 1.57
C MET A 41 -32.26 -1.93 0.30
N ILE A 42 -33.19 -2.50 -0.44
CA ILE A 42 -33.76 -1.90 -1.65
C ILE A 42 -35.18 -1.47 -1.36
N THR A 43 -35.48 -0.20 -1.65
CA THR A 43 -36.84 0.32 -1.57
C THR A 43 -37.37 0.58 -2.99
N ALA A 44 -38.44 -0.10 -3.36
CA ALA A 44 -39.14 0.14 -4.61
C ALA A 44 -40.23 1.20 -4.39
N HIS A 45 -40.12 2.33 -5.10
CA HIS A 45 -41.13 3.37 -5.10
C HIS A 45 -42.15 3.14 -6.19
N THR A 46 -43.43 3.41 -5.92
CA THR A 46 -44.49 3.36 -6.88
C THR A 46 -44.85 4.79 -7.41
N GLU A 47 -45.79 4.89 -8.35
CA GLU A 47 -46.26 6.20 -8.79
C GLU A 47 -46.98 6.98 -7.66
N ASP A 48 -47.53 6.29 -6.67
CA ASP A 48 -48.03 6.89 -5.44
C ASP A 48 -46.88 7.03 -4.42
N VAL A 49 -46.46 8.26 -4.15
CA VAL A 49 -45.39 8.60 -3.23
C VAL A 49 -45.60 8.12 -1.80
N SER A 50 -46.81 7.74 -1.43
CA SER A 50 -47.15 7.19 -0.11
C SER A 50 -47.04 5.66 -0.06
N VAL A 51 -46.74 5.02 -1.20
CA VAL A 51 -46.64 3.57 -1.31
C VAL A 51 -45.23 3.17 -1.78
N TRP A 52 -44.55 2.42 -0.96
CA TRP A 52 -43.25 1.82 -1.27
C TRP A 52 -43.14 0.39 -0.72
N LEU A 53 -42.21 -0.37 -1.24
CA LEU A 53 -41.95 -1.76 -0.85
C LEU A 53 -40.47 -1.90 -0.51
N ASP A 54 -40.15 -2.33 0.70
CA ASP A 54 -38.80 -2.58 1.15
C ASP A 54 -38.46 -4.06 1.01
N SER A 55 -37.25 -4.35 0.58
CA SER A 55 -36.71 -5.71 0.64
C SER A 55 -36.29 -6.06 2.06
N GLU A 56 -36.10 -7.35 2.34
CA GLU A 56 -35.34 -7.75 3.52
C GLU A 56 -33.91 -7.22 3.39
N PRO A 57 -33.31 -6.75 4.50
CA PRO A 57 -31.91 -6.35 4.52
C PRO A 57 -30.99 -7.54 4.20
N MET A 58 -30.00 -7.31 3.35
CA MET A 58 -28.97 -8.31 3.03
C MET A 58 -27.59 -7.71 3.26
N SER A 59 -26.68 -8.52 3.82
CA SER A 59 -25.33 -8.11 4.12
C SER A 59 -24.34 -8.78 3.17
N GLY A 60 -23.33 -8.03 2.79
CA GLY A 60 -22.22 -8.48 1.99
C GLY A 60 -20.93 -7.77 2.41
N TYR A 61 -19.82 -8.14 1.82
CA TYR A 61 -18.52 -7.50 2.03
C TYR A 61 -17.81 -7.34 0.71
N SER A 62 -16.94 -6.34 0.66
CA SER A 62 -15.94 -6.19 -0.39
C SER A 62 -14.58 -6.67 0.11
N ILE A 63 -13.72 -7.01 -0.81
CA ILE A 63 -12.31 -7.33 -0.57
C ILE A 63 -11.53 -6.31 -1.37
N ASP A 64 -10.58 -5.68 -0.72
CA ASP A 64 -9.62 -4.85 -1.42
C ASP A 64 -8.78 -5.71 -2.37
N ASN A 65 -8.70 -5.28 -3.62
CA ASN A 65 -7.93 -5.92 -4.68
C ASN A 65 -7.10 -4.89 -5.46
N LEU A 66 -6.96 -3.68 -4.93
CA LEU A 66 -6.14 -2.63 -5.49
C LEU A 66 -4.78 -2.64 -4.79
N HIS A 67 -3.72 -2.82 -5.57
CA HIS A 67 -2.37 -2.70 -5.05
C HIS A 67 -2.04 -1.24 -4.77
N PRO A 68 -1.32 -0.94 -3.69
CA PRO A 68 -0.88 0.43 -3.43
C PRO A 68 0.06 0.94 -4.53
N GLY A 69 0.19 2.26 -4.62
CA GLY A 69 1.10 2.91 -5.53
C GLY A 69 2.57 2.61 -5.19
N ALA A 70 3.40 2.36 -6.20
CA ALA A 70 4.83 2.14 -6.00
C ALA A 70 5.49 3.39 -5.39
N PRO A 71 6.39 3.24 -4.39
CA PRO A 71 7.14 4.36 -3.83
C PRO A 71 7.97 5.08 -4.90
N MET A 72 7.95 6.41 -4.89
CA MET A 72 8.64 7.24 -5.88
C MET A 72 9.85 7.95 -5.28
N SER A 73 10.68 8.51 -6.16
CA SER A 73 11.81 9.38 -5.79
C SER A 73 12.83 8.69 -4.86
N LEU A 74 13.02 7.37 -5.00
CA LEU A 74 14.04 6.66 -4.23
C LEU A 74 15.41 7.26 -4.54
N SER A 75 16.09 7.67 -3.50
CA SER A 75 17.42 8.26 -3.52
C SER A 75 18.29 7.68 -2.41
N PHE A 76 19.60 7.80 -2.55
CA PHE A 76 20.53 7.27 -1.56
C PHE A 76 21.72 8.18 -1.32
N SER A 77 22.37 7.98 -0.18
CA SER A 77 23.70 8.48 0.11
C SER A 77 24.52 7.39 0.82
N THR A 78 25.83 7.42 0.60
CA THR A 78 26.74 6.42 1.17
C THR A 78 27.62 7.03 2.25
N SER A 79 27.95 6.21 3.26
CA SER A 79 29.00 6.46 4.27
C SER A 79 29.75 5.15 4.50
N PRO A 80 30.95 5.16 5.12
CA PRO A 80 31.67 3.93 5.40
C PRO A 80 30.78 2.89 6.10
N GLY A 81 30.61 1.72 5.49
CA GLY A 81 29.80 0.63 6.02
C GLY A 81 28.29 0.87 6.05
N SER A 82 27.76 1.91 5.40
CA SER A 82 26.33 2.18 5.43
C SER A 82 25.80 2.86 4.17
N VAL A 83 24.49 2.64 3.91
CA VAL A 83 23.71 3.28 2.86
C VAL A 83 22.44 3.86 3.48
N SER A 84 22.23 5.17 3.30
CA SER A 84 21.00 5.84 3.71
C SER A 84 20.07 5.99 2.50
N LEU A 85 18.84 5.54 2.64
CA LEU A 85 17.80 5.58 1.62
C LEU A 85 16.71 6.57 2.02
N ASN A 86 16.15 7.29 1.04
CA ASN A 86 14.98 8.14 1.21
C ASN A 86 14.07 8.00 -0.01
N TRP A 87 12.76 8.04 0.21
CA TRP A 87 11.74 7.94 -0.85
C TRP A 87 10.51 8.79 -0.50
N SER A 88 9.58 8.92 -1.42
CA SER A 88 8.31 9.59 -1.14
C SER A 88 7.41 8.68 -0.30
N GLY A 89 6.73 9.26 0.69
CA GLY A 89 5.69 8.56 1.43
C GLY A 89 4.55 8.09 0.52
N SER A 90 3.79 7.10 0.95
CA SER A 90 2.57 6.69 0.28
C SER A 90 1.49 7.77 0.44
N VAL A 91 0.63 7.88 -0.58
CA VAL A 91 -0.57 8.73 -0.57
C VAL A 91 -1.85 7.90 -0.47
N ASP A 92 -1.73 6.58 -0.40
CA ASP A 92 -2.87 5.67 -0.31
C ASP A 92 -3.43 5.67 1.11
N ASP A 93 -4.75 5.79 1.24
CA ASP A 93 -5.44 5.93 2.53
C ASP A 93 -5.34 4.65 3.39
N ASP A 94 -5.12 3.51 2.77
CA ASP A 94 -4.99 2.19 3.38
C ASP A 94 -3.55 1.70 3.48
N PHE A 95 -2.58 2.59 3.26
CA PHE A 95 -1.16 2.28 3.42
C PHE A 95 -0.85 1.72 4.81
N SER A 96 -0.03 0.65 4.86
CA SER A 96 0.39 0.00 6.10
C SER A 96 1.88 0.20 6.37
N TYR A 97 2.76 -0.23 5.46
CA TYR A 97 4.21 -0.13 5.63
C TYR A 97 4.96 -0.26 4.30
N PHE A 98 6.26 0.03 4.34
CA PHE A 98 7.20 -0.21 3.23
C PHE A 98 8.07 -1.44 3.52
N ASN A 99 8.35 -2.23 2.48
CA ASN A 99 9.40 -3.22 2.47
C ASN A 99 10.62 -2.66 1.75
N ILE A 100 11.79 -2.81 2.32
CA ILE A 100 13.07 -2.45 1.73
C ILE A 100 13.79 -3.73 1.31
N TYR A 101 14.20 -3.75 0.07
CA TYR A 101 14.94 -4.84 -0.54
C TYR A 101 16.35 -4.42 -0.87
N ARG A 102 17.29 -5.33 -0.67
CA ARG A 102 18.69 -5.19 -1.06
C ARG A 102 19.12 -6.41 -1.87
N GLN A 103 19.90 -6.17 -2.87
CA GLN A 103 20.62 -7.19 -3.62
C GLN A 103 22.09 -6.85 -3.65
N ASP A 104 22.95 -7.79 -3.21
CA ASP A 104 24.37 -7.70 -3.45
C ASP A 104 24.64 -8.07 -4.92
N ILE A 105 25.29 -7.16 -5.65
CA ILE A 105 25.53 -7.35 -7.09
C ILE A 105 26.43 -8.57 -7.38
N LEU A 106 27.25 -8.97 -6.42
CA LEU A 106 28.15 -10.12 -6.60
C LEU A 106 27.43 -11.45 -6.44
N THR A 107 26.49 -11.56 -5.50
CA THR A 107 25.74 -12.79 -5.25
C THR A 107 24.48 -12.88 -6.10
N ASN A 108 23.96 -11.73 -6.52
CA ASN A 108 22.73 -11.58 -7.30
C ASN A 108 21.48 -12.18 -6.61
N GLU A 109 21.51 -12.25 -5.29
CA GLU A 109 20.39 -12.75 -4.48
C GLU A 109 19.69 -11.58 -3.78
N PRO A 110 18.43 -11.26 -4.13
CA PRO A 110 17.68 -10.24 -3.45
C PRO A 110 17.18 -10.74 -2.09
N ALA A 111 17.16 -9.85 -1.11
CA ALA A 111 16.59 -10.11 0.20
C ALA A 111 15.81 -8.90 0.70
N MET A 112 14.66 -9.13 1.30
CA MET A 112 14.00 -8.10 2.11
C MET A 112 14.84 -7.90 3.37
N VAL A 113 15.31 -6.68 3.60
CA VAL A 113 16.23 -6.36 4.70
C VAL A 113 15.55 -5.63 5.83
N PHE A 114 14.45 -4.91 5.57
CA PHE A 114 13.75 -4.15 6.60
C PHE A 114 12.30 -3.83 6.21
N THR A 115 11.49 -3.53 7.22
CA THR A 115 10.11 -3.05 7.07
C THR A 115 9.92 -1.82 7.94
N THR A 116 9.32 -0.75 7.43
CA THR A 116 9.12 0.52 8.14
C THR A 116 7.88 1.26 7.66
N THR A 117 7.33 2.12 8.51
CA THR A 117 6.30 3.11 8.15
C THR A 117 6.91 4.47 7.76
N ASP A 118 8.20 4.66 8.04
CA ASP A 118 8.92 5.88 7.67
C ASP A 118 9.31 5.84 6.19
N SER A 119 9.52 7.01 5.60
CA SER A 119 9.99 7.16 4.22
C SER A 119 11.52 7.26 4.11
N PHE A 120 12.23 6.68 5.07
CA PHE A 120 13.69 6.58 5.09
C PHE A 120 14.15 5.29 5.78
N TYR A 121 15.35 4.85 5.43
CA TYR A 121 16.02 3.72 6.09
C TYR A 121 17.53 3.89 6.01
N VAL A 122 18.25 3.42 7.02
CA VAL A 122 19.71 3.39 7.03
C VAL A 122 20.15 1.94 7.17
N ASP A 123 20.68 1.39 6.08
CA ASP A 123 21.31 0.08 6.09
C ASP A 123 22.73 0.22 6.64
N GLN A 124 22.98 -0.45 7.74
CA GLN A 124 24.24 -0.45 8.49
C GLN A 124 24.86 -1.84 8.46
N GLU A 125 26.09 -1.95 8.91
CA GLU A 125 26.81 -3.22 8.95
C GLU A 125 27.13 -3.82 7.56
N LEU A 126 27.21 -2.94 6.56
CA LEU A 126 27.68 -3.32 5.24
C LEU A 126 29.22 -3.40 5.23
N SER A 127 29.75 -4.17 4.28
CA SER A 127 31.19 -4.13 3.99
C SER A 127 31.61 -2.73 3.54
N ASP A 128 32.75 -2.23 4.01
CA ASP A 128 33.30 -0.93 3.58
C ASP A 128 33.56 -0.88 2.06
N VAL A 129 33.60 -2.04 1.42
CA VAL A 129 33.73 -2.20 -0.02
C VAL A 129 32.65 -3.16 -0.49
N GLY A 130 31.80 -2.69 -1.41
CA GLY A 130 30.70 -3.51 -1.95
C GLY A 130 29.85 -2.72 -2.95
N ALA A 131 29.00 -3.43 -3.65
CA ALA A 131 28.03 -2.83 -4.57
C ALA A 131 26.67 -3.47 -4.34
N TYR A 132 25.68 -2.63 -4.03
CA TYR A 132 24.35 -3.06 -3.63
C TYR A 132 23.29 -2.34 -4.45
N GLU A 133 22.25 -3.05 -4.82
CA GLU A 133 21.04 -2.48 -5.39
C GLU A 133 19.93 -2.47 -4.35
N TYR A 134 19.14 -1.40 -4.35
CA TYR A 134 18.01 -1.24 -3.46
C TYR A 134 16.76 -0.86 -4.21
N TRP A 135 15.64 -1.36 -3.74
CA TRP A 135 14.30 -0.91 -4.11
C TRP A 135 13.36 -1.02 -2.93
N VAL A 136 12.25 -0.33 -3.02
CA VAL A 136 11.23 -0.25 -1.97
C VAL A 136 9.87 -0.56 -2.58
N THR A 137 9.04 -1.27 -1.85
CA THR A 137 7.63 -1.48 -2.16
C THR A 137 6.76 -0.93 -1.04
N ALA A 138 5.51 -0.63 -1.32
CA ALA A 138 4.49 -0.30 -0.34
C ALA A 138 3.56 -1.50 -0.12
N VAL A 139 3.07 -1.66 1.09
CA VAL A 139 2.08 -2.69 1.45
C VAL A 139 0.89 -2.00 2.11
N ASP A 140 -0.32 -2.38 1.73
CA ASP A 140 -1.56 -1.87 2.30
C ASP A 140 -2.04 -2.66 3.52
N MET A 141 -3.17 -2.24 4.11
CA MET A 141 -3.79 -2.92 5.24
C MET A 141 -4.38 -4.29 4.88
N SER A 142 -4.58 -4.57 3.60
CA SER A 142 -5.05 -5.85 3.07
C SER A 142 -3.92 -6.85 2.84
N GLY A 143 -2.67 -6.38 2.88
CA GLY A 143 -1.46 -7.16 2.65
C GLY A 143 -1.07 -7.25 1.18
N LEU A 144 -1.67 -6.44 0.31
CA LEU A 144 -1.27 -6.35 -1.09
C LEU A 144 -0.01 -5.49 -1.20
N GLU A 145 0.92 -5.93 -2.02
CA GLU A 145 2.21 -5.28 -2.21
C GLU A 145 2.27 -4.59 -3.58
N SER A 146 2.79 -3.37 -3.62
CA SER A 146 2.94 -2.57 -4.84
C SER A 146 4.00 -3.14 -5.78
N ASP A 147 4.05 -2.60 -6.98
CA ASP A 147 5.25 -2.67 -7.81
C ASP A 147 6.44 -2.05 -7.09
N ALA A 148 7.66 -2.46 -7.49
CA ALA A 148 8.88 -1.90 -6.95
C ALA A 148 9.08 -0.44 -7.38
N SER A 149 9.69 0.36 -6.52
CA SER A 149 10.24 1.67 -6.88
C SER A 149 11.29 1.54 -8.00
N SER A 150 11.81 2.67 -8.47
CA SER A 150 13.06 2.66 -9.24
C SER A 150 14.18 1.99 -8.41
N ILE A 151 15.08 1.25 -9.08
CA ILE A 151 16.26 0.65 -8.44
C ILE A 151 17.35 1.71 -8.34
N VAL A 152 18.03 1.77 -7.20
CA VAL A 152 19.24 2.58 -7.01
C VAL A 152 20.43 1.67 -6.72
N SER A 153 21.60 1.98 -7.28
CA SER A 153 22.83 1.21 -7.11
C SER A 153 23.83 2.00 -6.28
N ALA A 154 24.14 1.52 -5.09
CA ALA A 154 25.07 2.10 -4.16
C ALA A 154 26.41 1.36 -4.21
N VAL A 155 27.50 2.08 -4.43
CA VAL A 155 28.86 1.52 -4.39
C VAL A 155 29.59 2.08 -3.18
N LEU A 156 30.03 1.18 -2.30
CA LEU A 156 30.88 1.51 -1.16
C LEU A 156 32.35 1.24 -1.55
N SER A 157 33.19 2.21 -1.27
CA SER A 157 34.64 2.10 -1.46
C SER A 157 35.33 2.47 -0.15
N ALA A 158 36.34 1.71 0.22
CA ALA A 158 37.18 2.09 1.37
C ALA A 158 37.80 3.48 1.07
N GLU A 159 37.64 4.42 2.01
CA GLU A 159 38.42 5.64 1.95
C GLU A 159 39.89 5.25 2.03
N GLU A 160 40.67 5.58 0.99
CA GLU A 160 42.11 5.55 1.12
C GLU A 160 42.48 6.52 2.26
N LYS A 161 42.92 5.94 3.38
CA LYS A 161 43.52 6.71 4.46
C LYS A 161 44.80 7.33 3.87
N MET A 162 44.65 8.56 3.36
CA MET A 162 45.81 9.32 2.88
C MET A 162 46.78 9.42 4.07
N GLY A 163 47.79 8.56 4.04
CA GLY A 163 48.85 8.58 5.04
C GLY A 163 49.46 9.98 5.02
N MET A 164 49.41 10.66 6.16
CA MET A 164 50.29 11.81 6.37
C MET A 164 51.73 11.38 6.08
N PRO A 165 52.50 12.14 5.28
CA PRO A 165 53.88 11.89 5.14
C PRO A 165 54.51 11.98 6.55
N THR A 166 55.10 10.90 7.02
CA THR A 166 56.01 10.97 8.17
C THR A 166 57.20 11.81 7.71
N GLU A 167 57.24 13.08 8.14
CA GLU A 167 58.47 13.86 8.05
C GLU A 167 59.54 13.15 8.86
N PHE A 168 60.69 12.89 8.21
CA PHE A 168 61.92 12.43 8.83
C PHE A 168 62.69 13.61 9.39
#